data_7c1a7b395bf7399047c1405bc948fd7a
#
_entry.id   7c1a7b395bf7399047c1405bc948fd7a
#
_cell.length_a   1.000
_cell.length_b   1.000
_cell.length_c   1.000
_cell.angle_alpha   90.00
_cell.angle_beta   90.00
_cell.angle_gamma   90.00
#
_symmetry.space_group_name_H-M   'P 1'
#
loop_
_entity.id
_entity.type
_entity.pdbx_description
1 polymer ?
#
loop_
_entity_poly.entity_id
_entity_poly.type
_entity_poly.pdbx_seq_one_letter_code
_entity_poly.pdbx_strand_id
1 'polypeptide(L)'
;LAAAAALSLAACATTTPASVAGIPDVAPGAISMETMKDVTRVLSSDAFDGRFPGTPGEEKTLAYLVEKFTAAGLKPGNGGSWFQDVPLVEITGSNHSALTVSGKGPPLSFAFGSEWIGVSFREVPRTALANSELVFVGYGINAPERGWNDYAGIDMRGKIAVILVNDPDNASEGLTGTFNGKAMTYYGRWTYKYEEAARQGAAGALIVHDTYPAAYGWNVVESSWTGPQARAQSADGGKGETQVNGWIQKPVAEKILAAAGQNLSALSARAQQPGFTAVPLGLTASLGFDNAIRKYDSKNVVGILPGTTHPDEYVLHSAHWDHLGRCTANAAGDDICNGAIDNATGTAALVALAEAHKKAGAAARTLVFLAVTAEEQGLLGSEYYGANPVFPLSQTVGGVNMDALSMAGPAKDVTVIGGGKSTLDAYLAKALAEDGRVATPDPSPQAGYYYRSDHFSFAKRGLPMIYVEGGEDLVTGGRTAGEAASARYRDTAYHGPDDEYDPNWDWSGVAHDLQLYYRLGRMMAETSDWPNWLPGDEFRRIRDESCGPAGGC
;
A
#
# COMPACT_ATOMS: atom_id res chain seq x y z
N LEU A 1 -41.95 5.29 48.33
CA LEU A 1 -40.56 4.92 48.19
C LEU A 1 -40.22 4.91 46.69
N ALA A 2 -39.68 6.04 46.21
CA ALA A 2 -39.21 6.20 44.84
C ALA A 2 -37.72 5.78 44.76
N ALA A 3 -37.41 4.86 43.87
CA ALA A 3 -36.03 4.47 43.56
C ALA A 3 -35.56 5.35 42.37
N ALA A 4 -34.55 6.16 42.63
CA ALA A 4 -33.87 6.93 41.58
C ALA A 4 -32.84 6.01 40.90
N ALA A 5 -33.00 5.79 39.60
CA ALA A 5 -32.00 5.14 38.74
C ALA A 5 -30.96 6.19 38.32
N ALA A 6 -29.73 6.02 38.76
CA ALA A 6 -28.57 6.79 38.28
C ALA A 6 -28.12 6.25 36.94
N LEU A 7 -28.30 7.02 35.87
CA LEU A 7 -27.64 6.79 34.60
C LEU A 7 -26.15 7.16 34.75
N SER A 8 -25.29 6.19 34.67
CA SER A 8 -23.86 6.39 34.50
C SER A 8 -23.58 6.73 33.03
N LEU A 9 -23.27 8.00 32.75
CA LEU A 9 -22.65 8.40 31.48
C LEU A 9 -21.24 7.77 31.42
N ALA A 10 -21.07 6.81 30.51
CA ALA A 10 -19.75 6.35 30.12
C ALA A 10 -19.06 7.51 29.37
N ALA A 11 -18.04 8.08 30.01
CA ALA A 11 -17.16 9.05 29.37
C ALA A 11 -16.40 8.31 28.24
N CYS A 12 -16.64 8.73 26.99
CA CYS A 12 -15.71 8.44 25.91
C CYS A 12 -14.33 8.98 26.34
N ALA A 13 -13.38 8.11 26.46
CA ALA A 13 -11.99 8.48 26.66
C ALA A 13 -11.54 9.19 25.37
N THR A 14 -11.57 10.51 25.35
CA THR A 14 -10.87 11.31 24.38
C THR A 14 -9.38 11.10 24.64
N THR A 15 -8.71 10.34 23.78
CA THR A 15 -7.26 10.31 23.74
C THR A 15 -6.78 11.73 23.55
N THR A 16 -6.10 12.29 24.55
CA THR A 16 -5.49 13.61 24.47
C THR A 16 -4.52 13.59 23.28
N PRO A 17 -4.64 14.49 22.29
CA PRO A 17 -3.65 14.55 21.21
C PRO A 17 -2.26 14.74 21.80
N ALA A 18 -1.25 14.07 21.21
CA ALA A 18 0.14 14.28 21.53
C ALA A 18 0.45 15.78 21.53
N SER A 19 1.26 16.23 22.47
CA SER A 19 1.58 17.64 22.67
C SER A 19 2.05 18.29 21.36
N VAL A 20 1.33 19.31 20.89
CA VAL A 20 1.68 20.15 19.73
C VAL A 20 2.85 21.12 20.04
N ALA A 21 3.38 21.09 21.27
CA ALA A 21 4.50 21.92 21.71
C ALA A 21 5.77 21.47 20.98
N GLY A 22 6.38 22.38 20.21
CA GLY A 22 7.60 22.12 19.45
C GLY A 22 7.40 22.01 17.94
N ILE A 23 6.18 21.78 17.45
CA ILE A 23 5.89 21.82 16.02
C ILE A 23 5.85 23.27 15.54
N PRO A 24 6.70 23.68 14.58
CA PRO A 24 6.78 25.08 14.14
C PRO A 24 5.52 25.52 13.37
N ASP A 25 5.24 26.82 13.41
CA ASP A 25 4.27 27.45 12.51
C ASP A 25 4.89 27.62 11.12
N VAL A 26 4.13 27.29 10.09
CA VAL A 26 4.58 27.35 8.70
C VAL A 26 3.62 28.20 7.88
N ALA A 27 4.16 29.30 7.31
CA ALA A 27 3.40 30.14 6.40
C ALA A 27 2.99 29.35 5.13
N PRO A 28 1.89 29.74 4.45
CA PRO A 28 1.48 29.12 3.21
C PRO A 28 2.59 29.12 2.14
N GLY A 29 2.73 28.03 1.39
CA GLY A 29 3.68 27.91 0.29
C GLY A 29 3.23 28.65 -0.96
N ALA A 30 4.18 29.16 -1.73
CA ALA A 30 3.91 29.79 -3.03
C ALA A 30 3.80 28.70 -4.13
N ILE A 31 2.76 27.88 -4.08
CA ILE A 31 2.54 26.72 -4.97
C ILE A 31 2.05 27.19 -6.32
N SER A 32 2.68 26.70 -7.40
CA SER A 32 2.31 27.00 -8.78
C SER A 32 1.25 26.04 -9.30
N MET A 33 0.01 26.50 -9.40
CA MET A 33 -1.06 25.72 -10.04
C MET A 33 -0.88 25.64 -11.57
N GLU A 34 -0.10 26.53 -12.17
CA GLU A 34 0.31 26.42 -13.57
C GLU A 34 1.22 25.20 -13.77
N THR A 35 2.23 25.04 -12.91
CA THR A 35 3.11 23.84 -12.88
C THR A 35 2.28 22.57 -12.71
N MET A 36 1.33 22.55 -11.76
CA MET A 36 0.44 21.40 -11.56
C MET A 36 -0.30 21.00 -12.83
N LYS A 37 -0.97 21.98 -13.46
CA LYS A 37 -1.77 21.74 -14.67
C LYS A 37 -0.90 21.29 -15.85
N ASP A 38 0.25 21.95 -16.06
CA ASP A 38 1.13 21.64 -17.19
C ASP A 38 1.76 20.24 -17.04
N VAL A 39 2.30 19.93 -15.86
CA VAL A 39 2.95 18.63 -15.63
C VAL A 39 1.93 17.49 -15.70
N THR A 40 0.76 17.63 -15.09
CA THR A 40 -0.31 16.63 -15.19
C THR A 40 -0.71 16.40 -16.64
N ARG A 41 -1.03 17.48 -17.38
CA ARG A 41 -1.44 17.40 -18.78
C ARG A 41 -0.39 16.76 -19.70
N VAL A 42 0.88 17.01 -19.45
CA VAL A 42 1.96 16.44 -20.26
C VAL A 42 2.15 14.97 -19.96
N LEU A 43 2.25 14.60 -18.68
CA LEU A 43 2.47 13.21 -18.28
C LEU A 43 1.30 12.30 -18.67
N SER A 44 0.06 12.79 -18.61
CA SER A 44 -1.13 12.02 -18.99
C SER A 44 -1.53 12.15 -20.45
N SER A 45 -0.62 12.55 -21.32
CA SER A 45 -0.88 12.56 -22.77
C SER A 45 -0.49 11.24 -23.41
N ASP A 46 -1.16 10.85 -24.51
CA ASP A 46 -0.86 9.66 -25.32
C ASP A 46 0.60 9.57 -25.75
N ALA A 47 1.29 10.72 -25.83
CA ALA A 47 2.72 10.75 -26.16
C ALA A 47 3.59 9.99 -25.16
N PHE A 48 3.12 9.79 -23.94
CA PHE A 48 3.78 9.04 -22.86
C PHE A 48 3.30 7.59 -22.76
N ASP A 49 2.36 7.16 -23.62
CA ASP A 49 1.90 5.78 -23.79
C ASP A 49 1.54 5.09 -22.47
N GLY A 50 0.88 5.84 -21.56
CA GLY A 50 0.46 5.38 -20.24
C GLY A 50 1.59 5.02 -19.27
N ARG A 51 2.81 5.48 -19.51
CA ARG A 51 3.98 5.45 -18.60
C ARG A 51 4.31 4.09 -17.97
N PHE A 52 4.07 2.99 -18.70
CA PHE A 52 4.36 1.66 -18.15
C PHE A 52 5.88 1.43 -17.98
N PRO A 53 6.34 0.85 -16.85
CA PRO A 53 7.76 0.57 -16.61
C PRO A 53 8.40 -0.34 -17.66
N GLY A 54 9.65 -0.02 -18.05
CA GLY A 54 10.39 -0.78 -19.07
C GLY A 54 9.92 -0.54 -20.50
N THR A 55 9.26 0.60 -20.78
CA THR A 55 8.76 0.97 -22.11
C THR A 55 9.32 2.33 -22.58
N PRO A 56 9.15 2.70 -23.87
CA PRO A 56 9.48 4.04 -24.32
C PRO A 56 8.72 5.16 -23.59
N GLY A 57 7.55 4.87 -23.01
CA GLY A 57 6.81 5.80 -22.16
C GLY A 57 7.58 6.15 -20.88
N GLU A 58 8.22 5.16 -20.26
CA GLU A 58 9.14 5.40 -19.13
C GLU A 58 10.27 6.34 -19.51
N GLU A 59 10.99 6.08 -20.62
CA GLU A 59 12.13 6.90 -21.03
C GLU A 59 11.76 8.38 -21.16
N LYS A 60 10.60 8.67 -21.76
CA LYS A 60 10.07 10.03 -21.89
C LYS A 60 9.73 10.64 -20.52
N THR A 61 9.09 9.85 -19.66
CA THR A 61 8.70 10.28 -18.31
C THR A 61 9.92 10.64 -17.48
N LEU A 62 10.94 9.78 -17.46
CA LEU A 62 12.18 10.02 -16.73
C LEU A 62 12.92 11.27 -17.22
N ALA A 63 13.01 11.46 -18.55
CA ALA A 63 13.63 12.64 -19.13
C ALA A 63 12.87 13.92 -18.76
N TYR A 64 11.55 13.89 -18.82
CA TYR A 64 10.68 15.01 -18.46
C TYR A 64 10.77 15.35 -16.97
N LEU A 65 10.76 14.35 -16.10
CA LEU A 65 10.89 14.57 -14.65
C LEU A 65 12.23 15.17 -14.27
N VAL A 66 13.34 14.72 -14.88
CA VAL A 66 14.67 15.31 -14.66
C VAL A 66 14.69 16.77 -15.10
N GLU A 67 14.08 17.11 -16.24
CA GLU A 67 13.94 18.50 -16.70
C GLU A 67 13.17 19.33 -15.66
N LYS A 68 11.98 18.87 -15.22
CA LYS A 68 11.14 19.60 -14.26
C LYS A 68 11.79 19.72 -12.88
N PHE A 69 12.40 18.67 -12.37
CA PHE A 69 13.12 18.69 -11.09
C PHE A 69 14.32 19.67 -11.15
N THR A 70 15.05 19.68 -12.26
CA THR A 70 16.15 20.64 -12.48
C THR A 70 15.62 22.08 -12.49
N ALA A 71 14.52 22.33 -13.22
CA ALA A 71 13.89 23.66 -13.30
C ALA A 71 13.35 24.12 -11.94
N ALA A 72 12.80 23.22 -11.12
CA ALA A 72 12.38 23.47 -9.74
C ALA A 72 13.56 23.74 -8.79
N GLY A 73 14.79 23.57 -9.25
CA GLY A 73 16.03 23.86 -8.50
C GLY A 73 16.46 22.73 -7.57
N LEU A 74 15.98 21.51 -7.79
CA LEU A 74 16.47 20.31 -7.12
C LEU A 74 17.89 19.96 -7.60
N LYS A 75 18.58 19.19 -6.79
CA LYS A 75 19.84 18.52 -7.14
C LYS A 75 19.64 17.02 -7.24
N PRO A 76 20.45 16.31 -8.07
CA PRO A 76 20.44 14.85 -8.10
C PRO A 76 20.68 14.26 -6.71
N GLY A 77 19.80 13.34 -6.29
CA GLY A 77 19.81 12.81 -4.93
C GLY A 77 20.69 11.57 -4.74
N ASN A 78 21.05 10.85 -5.82
CA ASN A 78 21.78 9.59 -5.71
C ASN A 78 23.24 9.72 -6.20
N GLY A 79 24.14 10.25 -5.36
CA GLY A 79 25.57 10.33 -5.67
C GLY A 79 25.90 11.12 -6.95
N GLY A 80 25.07 12.10 -7.30
CA GLY A 80 25.16 12.87 -8.53
C GLY A 80 24.27 12.36 -9.67
N SER A 81 23.63 11.20 -9.52
CA SER A 81 22.58 10.68 -10.41
C SER A 81 21.19 11.11 -9.93
N TRP A 82 20.28 11.32 -10.87
CA TRP A 82 18.84 11.46 -10.61
C TRP A 82 18.15 10.12 -10.34
N PHE A 83 18.79 9.01 -10.70
CA PHE A 83 18.16 7.71 -10.77
C PHE A 83 18.68 6.75 -9.72
N GLN A 84 17.77 6.00 -9.15
CA GLN A 84 18.02 4.73 -8.51
C GLN A 84 17.47 3.63 -9.44
N ASP A 85 18.33 2.75 -9.93
CA ASP A 85 17.91 1.61 -10.75
C ASP A 85 17.08 0.64 -9.89
N VAL A 86 15.95 0.21 -10.44
CA VAL A 86 15.03 -0.76 -9.83
C VAL A 86 14.98 -1.99 -10.75
N PRO A 87 15.77 -3.01 -10.48
CA PRO A 87 15.77 -4.22 -11.28
C PRO A 87 14.47 -5.00 -11.04
N LEU A 88 13.74 -5.29 -12.12
CA LEU A 88 12.45 -5.97 -12.09
C LEU A 88 12.52 -7.32 -12.80
N VAL A 89 11.74 -8.27 -12.30
CA VAL A 89 11.47 -9.55 -12.95
C VAL A 89 9.97 -9.74 -13.10
N GLU A 90 9.56 -10.10 -14.30
CA GLU A 90 8.19 -10.46 -14.60
C GLU A 90 8.11 -11.96 -14.86
N ILE A 91 7.18 -12.62 -14.21
CA ILE A 91 6.96 -14.05 -14.34
C ILE A 91 5.52 -14.29 -14.79
N THR A 92 5.36 -14.92 -15.96
CA THR A 92 4.05 -15.24 -16.53
C THR A 92 3.83 -16.74 -16.49
N GLY A 93 2.85 -17.17 -15.69
CA GLY A 93 2.45 -18.58 -15.59
C GLY A 93 1.65 -19.05 -16.80
N SER A 94 1.86 -20.31 -17.22
CA SER A 94 1.11 -20.96 -18.30
C SER A 94 1.00 -22.47 -18.07
N ASN A 95 0.16 -23.16 -18.85
CA ASN A 95 -0.01 -24.61 -18.76
C ASN A 95 -0.32 -25.11 -17.34
N HIS A 96 -1.19 -24.40 -16.62
CA HIS A 96 -1.57 -24.75 -15.26
C HIS A 96 -2.32 -26.09 -15.24
N SER A 97 -1.85 -27.01 -14.41
CA SER A 97 -2.59 -28.23 -14.12
C SER A 97 -3.78 -27.96 -13.20
N ALA A 98 -4.70 -28.88 -13.09
CA ALA A 98 -5.68 -28.84 -12.00
C ALA A 98 -4.97 -28.95 -10.63
N LEU A 99 -5.50 -28.30 -9.62
CA LEU A 99 -5.15 -28.55 -8.21
C LEU A 99 -5.80 -29.88 -7.80
N THR A 100 -4.99 -30.91 -7.62
CA THR A 100 -5.45 -32.23 -7.19
C THR A 100 -5.18 -32.42 -5.71
N VAL A 101 -6.22 -32.81 -4.96
CA VAL A 101 -6.11 -33.09 -3.51
C VAL A 101 -6.43 -34.57 -3.26
N SER A 102 -5.54 -35.27 -2.57
CA SER A 102 -5.61 -36.70 -2.27
C SER A 102 -5.58 -36.98 -0.77
N GLY A 103 -6.24 -38.06 -0.36
CA GLY A 103 -6.32 -38.51 1.04
C GLY A 103 -7.07 -39.82 1.18
N LYS A 104 -7.89 -39.98 2.21
CA LYS A 104 -8.63 -41.21 2.50
C LYS A 104 -9.81 -41.51 1.57
N GLY A 105 -10.19 -40.56 0.70
CA GLY A 105 -11.33 -40.71 -0.24
C GLY A 105 -10.86 -40.63 -1.71
N PRO A 106 -11.81 -40.55 -2.66
CA PRO A 106 -11.48 -40.24 -4.04
C PRO A 106 -10.75 -38.91 -4.15
N PRO A 107 -9.78 -38.78 -5.07
CA PRO A 107 -9.09 -37.50 -5.29
C PRO A 107 -10.09 -36.42 -5.72
N LEU A 108 -9.90 -35.21 -5.19
CA LEU A 108 -10.59 -34.00 -5.64
C LEU A 108 -9.72 -33.31 -6.70
N SER A 109 -10.38 -32.71 -7.69
CA SER A 109 -9.70 -31.99 -8.77
C SER A 109 -10.40 -30.65 -9.00
N PHE A 110 -9.63 -29.55 -9.03
CA PHE A 110 -10.14 -28.18 -9.14
C PHE A 110 -9.49 -27.49 -10.33
N ALA A 111 -10.32 -26.84 -11.16
CA ALA A 111 -9.89 -26.18 -12.39
C ALA A 111 -9.17 -24.86 -12.09
N PHE A 112 -8.09 -24.59 -12.81
CA PHE A 112 -7.41 -23.30 -12.79
C PHE A 112 -8.33 -22.20 -13.38
N GLY A 113 -8.23 -20.98 -12.82
CA GLY A 113 -9.06 -19.83 -13.14
C GLY A 113 -10.32 -19.79 -12.27
N SER A 114 -11.26 -20.70 -12.53
CA SER A 114 -12.58 -20.67 -11.90
C SER A 114 -12.64 -21.20 -10.47
N GLU A 115 -11.75 -22.10 -10.03
CA GLU A 115 -11.79 -22.70 -8.70
C GLU A 115 -10.53 -22.42 -7.88
N TRP A 116 -9.36 -22.33 -8.54
CA TRP A 116 -8.10 -21.92 -7.93
C TRP A 116 -7.26 -21.09 -8.88
N ILE A 117 -6.39 -20.27 -8.35
CA ILE A 117 -5.39 -19.49 -9.08
C ILE A 117 -4.08 -19.56 -8.30
N GLY A 118 -2.96 -19.61 -9.03
CA GLY A 118 -1.66 -19.61 -8.39
C GLY A 118 -0.56 -19.14 -9.32
N VAL A 119 0.43 -18.47 -8.72
CA VAL A 119 1.61 -17.92 -9.36
C VAL A 119 2.86 -18.34 -8.59
N SER A 120 4.02 -18.17 -9.20
CA SER A 120 5.31 -18.29 -8.53
C SER A 120 6.08 -16.98 -8.67
N PHE A 121 6.74 -16.58 -7.59
CA PHE A 121 7.72 -15.49 -7.60
C PHE A 121 9.16 -16.00 -7.61
N ARG A 122 9.35 -17.32 -7.79
CA ARG A 122 10.67 -17.92 -8.00
C ARG A 122 11.04 -17.90 -9.47
N GLU A 123 12.26 -17.51 -9.77
CA GLU A 123 12.80 -17.45 -11.13
C GLU A 123 13.18 -18.86 -11.63
N VAL A 124 12.19 -19.72 -11.79
CA VAL A 124 12.33 -21.08 -12.28
C VAL A 124 11.40 -21.31 -13.48
N PRO A 125 11.85 -22.04 -14.53
CA PRO A 125 11.05 -22.24 -15.75
C PRO A 125 9.79 -23.09 -15.52
N ARG A 126 9.76 -23.84 -14.43
CA ARG A 126 8.61 -24.66 -14.04
C ARG A 126 8.45 -24.70 -12.53
N THR A 127 7.23 -24.54 -12.08
CA THR A 127 6.81 -24.72 -10.69
C THR A 127 5.99 -26.00 -10.58
N ALA A 128 6.28 -26.81 -9.55
CA ALA A 128 5.50 -28.01 -9.27
C ALA A 128 5.54 -28.35 -7.78
N LEU A 129 4.38 -28.63 -7.22
CA LEU A 129 4.20 -29.25 -5.91
C LEU A 129 3.63 -30.66 -6.14
N ALA A 130 4.22 -31.65 -5.50
CA ALA A 130 3.82 -33.05 -5.63
C ALA A 130 3.58 -33.65 -4.26
N ASN A 131 2.34 -34.04 -3.99
CA ASN A 131 1.92 -34.67 -2.73
C ASN A 131 2.36 -33.90 -1.47
N SER A 132 2.33 -32.54 -1.54
CA SER A 132 2.63 -31.68 -0.40
C SER A 132 1.48 -31.69 0.61
N GLU A 133 1.79 -31.90 1.89
CA GLU A 133 0.79 -31.95 2.96
C GLU A 133 0.06 -30.61 3.10
N LEU A 134 -1.26 -30.65 3.29
CA LEU A 134 -2.10 -29.48 3.55
C LEU A 134 -2.26 -29.27 5.07
N VAL A 135 -2.03 -28.02 5.50
CA VAL A 135 -2.23 -27.58 6.88
C VAL A 135 -3.11 -26.35 6.90
N PHE A 136 -4.22 -26.39 7.63
CA PHE A 136 -5.03 -25.20 7.88
C PHE A 136 -4.40 -24.40 9.03
N VAL A 137 -3.96 -23.18 8.73
CA VAL A 137 -3.23 -22.30 9.66
C VAL A 137 -4.05 -21.09 10.11
N GLY A 138 -5.40 -21.21 10.12
CA GLY A 138 -6.26 -20.10 10.50
C GLY A 138 -6.03 -18.87 9.62
N TYR A 139 -5.73 -17.74 10.22
CA TYR A 139 -5.38 -16.50 9.51
C TYR A 139 -3.89 -16.42 9.13
N GLY A 140 -3.08 -17.39 9.52
CA GLY A 140 -1.65 -17.44 9.20
C GLY A 140 -0.85 -16.27 9.78
N ILE A 141 -1.16 -15.87 11.00
CA ILE A 141 -0.58 -14.71 11.68
C ILE A 141 0.45 -15.14 12.72
N ASN A 142 1.58 -14.43 12.74
CA ASN A 142 2.59 -14.48 13.79
C ASN A 142 2.87 -13.04 14.25
N ALA A 143 2.19 -12.61 15.31
CA ALA A 143 2.21 -11.26 15.89
C ALA A 143 2.57 -11.35 17.38
N PRO A 144 3.87 -11.48 17.72
CA PRO A 144 4.30 -11.68 19.11
C PRO A 144 3.94 -10.52 20.03
N GLU A 145 3.88 -9.28 19.51
CA GLU A 145 3.46 -8.08 20.28
C GLU A 145 1.97 -8.11 20.66
N ARG A 146 1.18 -8.96 19.98
CA ARG A 146 -0.25 -9.22 20.27
C ARG A 146 -0.46 -10.56 20.97
N GLY A 147 0.63 -11.30 21.29
CA GLY A 147 0.56 -12.64 21.86
C GLY A 147 -0.08 -13.68 20.92
N TRP A 148 0.01 -13.49 19.60
CA TRP A 148 -0.65 -14.31 18.60
C TRP A 148 0.34 -15.05 17.71
N ASN A 149 0.13 -16.38 17.54
CA ASN A 149 0.95 -17.19 16.63
C ASN A 149 0.17 -18.43 16.15
N ASP A 150 -0.38 -18.33 14.94
CA ASP A 150 -1.13 -19.41 14.28
C ASP A 150 -0.24 -20.61 13.87
N TYR A 151 1.07 -20.40 13.80
CA TYR A 151 2.05 -21.43 13.42
C TYR A 151 2.70 -22.10 14.64
N ALA A 152 2.24 -21.81 15.85
CA ALA A 152 2.84 -22.38 17.05
C ALA A 152 2.80 -23.92 17.04
N GLY A 153 3.98 -24.54 17.22
CA GLY A 153 4.12 -26.00 17.33
C GLY A 153 3.99 -26.79 16.03
N ILE A 154 3.89 -26.14 14.86
CA ILE A 154 3.85 -26.81 13.56
C ILE A 154 5.10 -26.53 12.73
N ASP A 155 5.66 -27.55 12.11
CA ASP A 155 6.71 -27.41 11.09
C ASP A 155 6.06 -27.34 9.71
N MET A 156 6.18 -26.18 9.04
CA MET A 156 5.59 -25.93 7.72
C MET A 156 6.51 -26.31 6.54
N ARG A 157 7.74 -26.73 6.79
CA ARG A 157 8.69 -27.03 5.71
C ARG A 157 8.16 -28.09 4.75
N GLY A 158 8.07 -27.71 3.47
CA GLY A 158 7.58 -28.57 2.40
C GLY A 158 6.04 -28.74 2.34
N LYS A 159 5.30 -28.10 3.22
CA LYS A 159 3.84 -28.18 3.30
C LYS A 159 3.18 -26.99 2.62
N ILE A 160 1.88 -27.08 2.41
CA ILE A 160 1.03 -26.01 1.88
C ILE A 160 0.16 -25.47 3.02
N ALA A 161 0.26 -24.17 3.26
CA ALA A 161 -0.62 -23.47 4.18
C ALA A 161 -1.97 -23.15 3.51
N VAL A 162 -3.07 -23.54 4.14
CA VAL A 162 -4.43 -23.11 3.79
C VAL A 162 -4.83 -22.01 4.77
N ILE A 163 -5.05 -20.79 4.28
CA ILE A 163 -5.08 -19.56 5.07
C ILE A 163 -6.38 -18.80 4.83
N LEU A 164 -7.02 -18.31 5.88
CA LEU A 164 -8.17 -17.39 5.77
C LEU A 164 -7.69 -16.00 5.36
N VAL A 165 -8.43 -15.35 4.45
CA VAL A 165 -8.19 -13.94 4.09
C VAL A 165 -8.57 -13.01 5.24
N ASN A 166 -7.96 -11.81 5.30
CA ASN A 166 -8.14 -10.82 6.35
C ASN A 166 -7.58 -11.27 7.73
N ASP A 167 -8.01 -10.67 8.82
CA ASP A 167 -7.57 -10.97 10.19
C ASP A 167 -8.73 -11.41 11.10
N PRO A 168 -8.46 -11.90 12.31
CA PRO A 168 -9.48 -12.50 13.17
C PRO A 168 -10.65 -11.59 13.53
N ASP A 169 -10.42 -10.28 13.58
CA ASP A 169 -11.42 -9.31 14.04
C ASP A 169 -12.29 -8.74 12.90
N ASN A 170 -12.07 -9.13 11.64
CA ASN A 170 -12.68 -8.52 10.46
C ASN A 170 -14.20 -8.46 10.44
N ALA A 171 -14.88 -9.33 11.20
CA ALA A 171 -16.33 -9.35 11.32
C ALA A 171 -16.87 -8.45 12.44
N SER A 172 -16.01 -7.74 13.17
CA SER A 172 -16.40 -6.81 14.23
C SER A 172 -17.07 -5.57 13.65
N GLU A 173 -18.04 -4.99 14.36
CA GLU A 173 -18.65 -3.71 13.98
C GLU A 173 -17.79 -2.50 14.37
N GLY A 174 -16.97 -2.64 15.43
CA GLY A 174 -16.10 -1.58 15.97
C GLY A 174 -14.68 -1.61 15.46
N LEU A 175 -13.89 -0.62 15.90
CA LEU A 175 -12.47 -0.46 15.61
C LEU A 175 -11.57 -0.90 16.77
N THR A 176 -12.10 -1.73 17.68
CA THR A 176 -11.38 -2.20 18.87
C THR A 176 -11.33 -3.72 18.89
N GLY A 177 -10.21 -4.29 19.31
CA GLY A 177 -9.97 -5.72 19.35
C GLY A 177 -8.49 -6.02 19.26
N THR A 178 -8.13 -7.30 19.22
CA THR A 178 -6.73 -7.74 19.09
C THR A 178 -6.09 -7.26 17.79
N PHE A 179 -6.88 -7.18 16.71
CA PHE A 179 -6.46 -6.73 15.38
C PHE A 179 -7.23 -5.48 14.92
N ASN A 180 -7.54 -4.56 15.85
CA ASN A 180 -8.21 -3.28 15.59
C ASN A 180 -9.66 -3.41 15.08
N GLY A 181 -10.35 -4.49 15.42
CA GLY A 181 -11.74 -4.71 15.03
C GLY A 181 -11.88 -4.84 13.51
N LYS A 182 -12.86 -4.16 12.92
CA LYS A 182 -13.10 -4.23 11.47
C LYS A 182 -12.00 -3.60 10.60
N ALA A 183 -11.12 -2.75 11.18
CA ALA A 183 -10.03 -2.15 10.41
C ALA A 183 -8.97 -3.21 10.12
N MET A 184 -8.71 -3.45 8.83
CA MET A 184 -7.67 -4.39 8.43
C MET A 184 -6.31 -3.94 8.96
N THR A 185 -5.57 -4.87 9.58
CA THR A 185 -4.16 -4.69 9.92
C THR A 185 -3.27 -5.20 8.78
N TYR A 186 -1.95 -4.99 8.86
CA TYR A 186 -1.03 -5.61 7.92
C TYR A 186 -1.16 -7.13 7.92
N TYR A 187 -1.43 -7.72 9.08
CA TYR A 187 -1.67 -9.15 9.21
C TYR A 187 -2.86 -9.65 8.39
N GLY A 188 -3.85 -8.80 8.11
CA GLY A 188 -5.01 -9.11 7.27
C GLY A 188 -4.71 -9.12 5.77
N ARG A 189 -3.64 -8.44 5.32
CA ARG A 189 -3.28 -8.35 3.91
C ARG A 189 -2.87 -9.71 3.34
N TRP A 190 -3.30 -9.98 2.11
CA TRP A 190 -2.92 -11.20 1.39
C TRP A 190 -1.40 -11.32 1.16
N THR A 191 -0.70 -10.19 0.96
CA THR A 191 0.75 -10.14 0.85
C THR A 191 1.42 -10.71 2.10
N TYR A 192 0.98 -10.27 3.29
CA TYR A 192 1.52 -10.79 4.55
C TYR A 192 1.37 -12.31 4.67
N LYS A 193 0.23 -12.89 4.20
CA LYS A 193 -0.01 -14.33 4.27
C LYS A 193 1.06 -15.13 3.55
N TYR A 194 1.46 -14.67 2.36
CA TYR A 194 2.54 -15.30 1.59
C TYR A 194 3.90 -15.09 2.22
N GLU A 195 4.19 -13.88 2.65
CA GLU A 195 5.44 -13.55 3.34
C GLU A 195 5.63 -14.40 4.62
N GLU A 196 4.58 -14.51 5.45
CA GLU A 196 4.68 -15.30 6.68
C GLU A 196 4.77 -16.80 6.38
N ALA A 197 4.00 -17.32 5.44
CA ALA A 197 4.11 -18.71 5.03
C ALA A 197 5.54 -19.04 4.54
N ALA A 198 6.16 -18.13 3.79
CA ALA A 198 7.54 -18.26 3.35
C ALA A 198 8.53 -18.24 4.54
N ARG A 199 8.36 -17.31 5.50
CA ARG A 199 9.16 -17.27 6.74
C ARG A 199 9.06 -18.55 7.57
N GLN A 200 7.90 -19.20 7.56
CA GLN A 200 7.65 -20.49 8.20
C GLN A 200 8.17 -21.70 7.38
N GLY A 201 8.72 -21.47 6.16
CA GLY A 201 9.29 -22.48 5.29
C GLY A 201 8.26 -23.29 4.49
N ALA A 202 7.03 -22.80 4.37
CA ALA A 202 5.98 -23.45 3.58
C ALA A 202 6.40 -23.56 2.09
N ALA A 203 6.08 -24.67 1.45
CA ALA A 203 6.30 -24.85 0.02
C ALA A 203 5.26 -24.08 -0.82
N GLY A 204 4.07 -23.90 -0.28
CA GLY A 204 3.00 -23.13 -0.92
C GLY A 204 2.06 -22.54 0.10
N ALA A 205 1.30 -21.54 -0.34
CA ALA A 205 0.23 -20.94 0.44
C ALA A 205 -1.00 -20.75 -0.44
N LEU A 206 -2.15 -21.19 0.04
CA LEU A 206 -3.47 -21.08 -0.62
C LEU A 206 -4.39 -20.27 0.27
N ILE A 207 -4.69 -19.04 -0.12
CA ILE A 207 -5.63 -18.18 0.60
C ILE A 207 -7.06 -18.55 0.21
N VAL A 208 -7.91 -18.74 1.20
CA VAL A 208 -9.35 -18.97 1.01
C VAL A 208 -10.02 -17.64 0.70
N HIS A 209 -10.49 -17.49 -0.54
CA HIS A 209 -11.23 -16.29 -0.94
C HIS A 209 -12.66 -16.36 -0.43
N ASP A 210 -13.05 -15.33 0.32
CA ASP A 210 -14.43 -15.02 0.68
C ASP A 210 -14.67 -13.54 0.39
N THR A 211 -15.69 -13.20 -0.37
CA THR A 211 -15.93 -11.85 -0.92
C THR A 211 -16.00 -10.77 0.16
N TYR A 212 -16.68 -11.03 1.27
CA TYR A 212 -16.82 -10.02 2.33
C TYR A 212 -15.47 -9.67 3.00
N PRO A 213 -14.70 -10.62 3.54
CA PRO A 213 -13.42 -10.30 4.17
C PRO A 213 -12.32 -9.90 3.17
N ALA A 214 -12.41 -10.32 1.90
CA ALA A 214 -11.49 -9.87 0.86
C ALA A 214 -11.77 -8.43 0.40
N ALA A 215 -13.01 -7.96 0.54
CA ALA A 215 -13.54 -6.70 0.04
C ALA A 215 -13.63 -6.60 -1.50
N TYR A 216 -13.52 -7.73 -2.21
CA TYR A 216 -13.70 -7.84 -3.67
C TYR A 216 -14.14 -9.25 -4.08
N GLY A 217 -14.70 -9.38 -5.28
CA GLY A 217 -15.15 -10.66 -5.84
C GLY A 217 -14.00 -11.50 -6.41
N TRP A 218 -14.29 -12.77 -6.71
CA TRP A 218 -13.32 -13.68 -7.33
C TRP A 218 -12.79 -13.19 -8.68
N ASN A 219 -13.61 -12.49 -9.45
CA ASN A 219 -13.21 -11.90 -10.73
C ASN A 219 -11.98 -10.98 -10.60
N VAL A 220 -11.83 -10.27 -9.48
CA VAL A 220 -10.64 -9.44 -9.23
C VAL A 220 -9.40 -10.31 -9.02
N VAL A 221 -9.52 -11.41 -8.26
CA VAL A 221 -8.41 -12.36 -8.11
C VAL A 221 -8.04 -12.95 -9.46
N GLU A 222 -9.04 -13.36 -10.27
CA GLU A 222 -8.82 -13.95 -11.59
C GLU A 222 -8.08 -12.96 -12.51
N SER A 223 -8.57 -11.74 -12.66
CA SER A 223 -7.97 -10.77 -13.57
C SER A 223 -6.56 -10.33 -13.12
N SER A 224 -6.33 -10.20 -11.81
CA SER A 224 -5.04 -9.71 -11.28
C SER A 224 -3.94 -10.79 -11.23
N TRP A 225 -4.30 -12.09 -11.21
CA TRP A 225 -3.36 -13.18 -10.96
C TRP A 225 -3.22 -14.19 -12.13
N THR A 226 -3.84 -13.94 -13.27
CA THR A 226 -3.72 -14.81 -14.46
C THR A 226 -2.83 -14.24 -15.56
N GLY A 227 -2.24 -13.08 -15.36
CA GLY A 227 -1.32 -12.44 -16.28
C GLY A 227 0.13 -12.42 -15.78
N PRO A 228 0.96 -11.56 -16.39
CA PRO A 228 2.30 -11.27 -15.90
C PRO A 228 2.28 -10.78 -14.46
N GLN A 229 3.24 -11.25 -13.65
CA GLN A 229 3.42 -10.83 -12.26
C GLN A 229 4.81 -10.25 -12.11
N ALA A 230 4.90 -8.96 -11.80
CA ALA A 230 6.16 -8.28 -11.61
C ALA A 230 6.63 -8.33 -10.15
N ARG A 231 7.94 -8.35 -9.94
CA ARG A 231 8.62 -8.26 -8.65
C ARG A 231 9.96 -7.55 -8.80
N ALA A 232 10.45 -6.96 -7.71
CA ALA A 232 11.85 -6.58 -7.65
C ALA A 232 12.73 -7.85 -7.74
N GLN A 233 13.80 -7.80 -8.52
CA GLN A 233 14.75 -8.92 -8.60
C GLN A 233 15.39 -9.13 -7.23
N SER A 234 15.48 -10.38 -6.80
CA SER A 234 16.22 -10.77 -5.62
C SER A 234 17.51 -11.48 -6.00
N ALA A 235 18.55 -11.34 -5.19
CA ALA A 235 19.86 -11.96 -5.45
C ALA A 235 19.81 -13.50 -5.47
N ASP A 236 18.80 -14.09 -4.81
CA ASP A 236 18.62 -15.54 -4.74
C ASP A 236 17.64 -16.09 -5.79
N GLY A 237 17.09 -15.24 -6.67
CA GLY A 237 16.08 -15.61 -7.67
C GLY A 237 14.75 -16.04 -7.04
N GLY A 238 14.36 -15.41 -5.94
CA GLY A 238 13.11 -15.67 -5.23
C GLY A 238 13.09 -16.98 -4.43
N LYS A 239 14.25 -17.57 -4.10
CA LYS A 239 14.29 -18.83 -3.31
C LYS A 239 13.72 -18.69 -1.91
N GLY A 240 13.75 -17.47 -1.35
CA GLY A 240 13.14 -17.13 -0.07
C GLY A 240 11.60 -17.16 -0.09
N GLU A 241 10.98 -17.08 -1.27
CA GLU A 241 9.54 -17.12 -1.44
C GLU A 241 8.97 -18.54 -1.37
N THR A 242 7.66 -18.70 -1.15
CA THR A 242 7.00 -19.99 -1.39
C THR A 242 7.09 -20.36 -2.87
N GLN A 243 7.04 -21.66 -3.19
CA GLN A 243 7.02 -22.08 -4.61
C GLN A 243 5.73 -21.66 -5.30
N VAL A 244 4.61 -21.68 -4.56
CA VAL A 244 3.28 -21.30 -5.06
C VAL A 244 2.62 -20.35 -4.08
N ASN A 245 2.22 -19.20 -4.60
CA ASN A 245 1.30 -18.27 -3.95
C ASN A 245 -0.03 -18.37 -4.68
N GLY A 246 -1.10 -18.75 -3.98
CA GLY A 246 -2.35 -19.03 -4.65
C GLY A 246 -3.59 -18.69 -3.83
N TRP A 247 -4.70 -18.70 -4.53
CA TRP A 247 -6.04 -18.51 -4.00
C TRP A 247 -6.91 -19.70 -4.34
N ILE A 248 -7.80 -20.06 -3.44
CA ILE A 248 -8.88 -21.02 -3.68
C ILE A 248 -10.22 -20.38 -3.30
N GLN A 249 -11.26 -20.64 -4.09
CA GLN A 249 -12.60 -20.19 -3.70
C GLN A 249 -13.08 -20.89 -2.42
N LYS A 250 -13.91 -20.20 -1.63
CA LYS A 250 -14.50 -20.74 -0.39
C LYS A 250 -15.17 -22.10 -0.59
N PRO A 251 -15.98 -22.36 -1.64
CA PRO A 251 -16.54 -23.70 -1.89
C PRO A 251 -15.48 -24.79 -2.13
N VAL A 252 -14.32 -24.43 -2.68
CA VAL A 252 -13.18 -25.34 -2.83
C VAL A 252 -12.59 -25.70 -1.47
N ALA A 253 -12.36 -24.70 -0.63
CA ALA A 253 -11.88 -24.90 0.74
C ALA A 253 -12.85 -25.78 1.55
N GLU A 254 -14.16 -25.55 1.41
CA GLU A 254 -15.20 -26.38 2.07
C GLU A 254 -15.10 -27.85 1.64
N LYS A 255 -14.93 -28.15 0.36
CA LYS A 255 -14.75 -29.52 -0.17
C LYS A 255 -13.46 -30.15 0.38
N ILE A 256 -12.34 -29.41 0.39
CA ILE A 256 -11.06 -29.91 0.92
C ILE A 256 -11.18 -30.23 2.41
N LEU A 257 -11.74 -29.33 3.20
CA LEU A 257 -11.89 -29.53 4.63
C LEU A 257 -12.87 -30.65 4.97
N ALA A 258 -13.95 -30.78 4.21
CA ALA A 258 -14.89 -31.90 4.36
C ALA A 258 -14.20 -33.26 4.09
N ALA A 259 -13.34 -33.35 3.08
CA ALA A 259 -12.53 -34.55 2.82
C ALA A 259 -11.54 -34.87 3.96
N ALA A 260 -11.10 -33.86 4.71
CA ALA A 260 -10.31 -34.02 5.94
C ALA A 260 -11.16 -34.34 7.19
N GLY A 261 -12.48 -34.43 7.05
CA GLY A 261 -13.41 -34.60 8.19
C GLY A 261 -13.56 -33.32 9.04
N GLN A 262 -13.27 -32.16 8.48
CA GLN A 262 -13.34 -30.85 9.11
C GLN A 262 -14.48 -30.00 8.51
N ASN A 263 -14.89 -28.97 9.24
CA ASN A 263 -15.89 -27.99 8.77
C ASN A 263 -15.26 -26.60 8.75
N LEU A 264 -15.32 -25.90 7.60
CA LEU A 264 -14.69 -24.57 7.42
C LEU A 264 -15.23 -23.56 8.42
N SER A 265 -16.56 -23.47 8.59
CA SER A 265 -17.17 -22.50 9.51
C SER A 265 -16.72 -22.71 10.96
N ALA A 266 -16.68 -23.98 11.41
CA ALA A 266 -16.23 -24.33 12.77
C ALA A 266 -14.72 -24.01 12.96
N LEU A 267 -13.88 -24.30 11.96
CA LEU A 267 -12.46 -23.97 12.02
C LEU A 267 -12.22 -22.46 11.99
N SER A 268 -12.95 -21.72 11.16
CA SER A 268 -12.88 -20.25 11.09
C SER A 268 -13.25 -19.62 12.44
N ALA A 269 -14.34 -20.08 13.07
CA ALA A 269 -14.73 -19.60 14.40
C ALA A 269 -13.67 -19.88 15.49
N ARG A 270 -12.97 -21.00 15.40
CA ARG A 270 -11.84 -21.31 16.30
C ARG A 270 -10.63 -20.42 16.00
N ALA A 271 -10.35 -20.17 14.71
CA ALA A 271 -9.22 -19.34 14.29
C ALA A 271 -9.37 -17.86 14.69
N GLN A 272 -10.58 -17.41 15.03
CA GLN A 272 -10.83 -16.08 15.60
C GLN A 272 -10.49 -15.97 17.09
N GLN A 273 -10.16 -17.09 17.75
CA GLN A 273 -9.91 -17.09 19.19
C GLN A 273 -8.41 -17.15 19.49
N PRO A 274 -7.94 -16.41 20.52
CA PRO A 274 -6.58 -16.54 21.02
C PRO A 274 -6.22 -17.98 21.35
N GLY A 275 -4.99 -18.41 21.03
CA GLY A 275 -4.53 -19.77 21.30
C GLY A 275 -4.97 -20.80 20.25
N PHE A 276 -5.46 -20.36 19.11
CA PHE A 276 -5.65 -21.24 17.97
C PHE A 276 -4.34 -21.97 17.63
N THR A 277 -4.43 -23.20 17.20
CA THR A 277 -3.30 -24.01 16.73
C THR A 277 -3.60 -24.57 15.35
N ALA A 278 -2.59 -24.57 14.48
CA ALA A 278 -2.70 -25.10 13.13
C ALA A 278 -3.19 -26.56 13.10
N VAL A 279 -3.97 -26.91 12.07
CA VAL A 279 -4.61 -28.22 11.94
C VAL A 279 -4.07 -28.94 10.71
N PRO A 280 -3.22 -29.98 10.86
CA PRO A 280 -2.88 -30.89 9.76
C PRO A 280 -4.12 -31.56 9.19
N LEU A 281 -4.33 -31.47 7.87
CA LEU A 281 -5.56 -32.01 7.27
C LEU A 281 -5.49 -33.51 6.93
N GLY A 282 -4.28 -34.11 6.99
CA GLY A 282 -4.08 -35.49 6.57
C GLY A 282 -4.35 -35.72 5.08
N LEU A 283 -4.31 -34.66 4.30
CA LEU A 283 -4.45 -34.60 2.85
C LEU A 283 -3.18 -34.06 2.21
N THR A 284 -2.95 -34.42 0.95
CA THR A 284 -1.84 -33.90 0.15
C THR A 284 -2.39 -33.22 -1.09
N ALA A 285 -1.67 -32.21 -1.59
CA ALA A 285 -2.01 -31.54 -2.85
C ALA A 285 -0.87 -31.60 -3.86
N SER A 286 -1.26 -31.66 -5.14
CA SER A 286 -0.36 -31.59 -6.29
C SER A 286 -0.88 -30.58 -7.29
N LEU A 287 0.02 -29.76 -7.85
CA LEU A 287 -0.24 -28.79 -8.90
C LEU A 287 1.08 -28.44 -9.62
N GLY A 288 0.99 -27.83 -10.78
CA GLY A 288 2.18 -27.34 -11.50
C GLY A 288 1.82 -26.47 -12.69
N PHE A 289 2.76 -25.64 -13.10
CA PHE A 289 2.67 -24.75 -14.26
C PHE A 289 4.07 -24.35 -14.75
N ASP A 290 4.14 -23.89 -15.98
CA ASP A 290 5.35 -23.38 -16.59
C ASP A 290 5.44 -21.86 -16.39
N ASN A 291 6.67 -21.31 -16.31
CA ASN A 291 6.92 -19.89 -16.12
C ASN A 291 7.76 -19.32 -17.27
N ALA A 292 7.26 -18.29 -17.94
CA ALA A 292 8.05 -17.42 -18.77
C ALA A 292 8.62 -16.28 -17.88
N ILE A 293 9.95 -16.05 -17.96
CA ILE A 293 10.64 -15.09 -17.10
C ILE A 293 11.22 -13.99 -17.99
N ARG A 294 10.87 -12.75 -17.71
CA ARG A 294 11.43 -11.56 -18.35
C ARG A 294 12.07 -10.67 -17.30
N LYS A 295 13.33 -10.27 -17.51
CA LYS A 295 14.03 -9.30 -16.64
C LYS A 295 14.14 -7.98 -17.37
N TYR A 296 13.94 -6.90 -16.63
CA TYR A 296 14.10 -5.54 -17.12
C TYR A 296 14.41 -4.59 -15.94
N ASP A 297 14.91 -3.41 -16.24
CA ASP A 297 15.21 -2.40 -15.24
C ASP A 297 14.25 -1.24 -15.42
N SER A 298 13.83 -0.66 -14.31
CA SER A 298 13.14 0.62 -14.25
C SER A 298 13.86 1.55 -13.27
N LYS A 299 13.34 2.73 -12.99
CA LYS A 299 14.05 3.74 -12.21
C LYS A 299 13.13 4.53 -11.29
N ASN A 300 13.54 4.66 -10.04
CA ASN A 300 13.06 5.74 -9.20
C ASN A 300 13.82 7.03 -9.54
N VAL A 301 13.15 8.18 -9.49
CA VAL A 301 13.78 9.50 -9.66
C VAL A 301 13.91 10.17 -8.30
N VAL A 302 15.14 10.58 -7.95
CA VAL A 302 15.46 11.13 -6.63
C VAL A 302 16.05 12.52 -6.78
N GLY A 303 15.31 13.53 -6.31
CA GLY A 303 15.75 14.92 -6.24
C GLY A 303 15.82 15.41 -4.80
N ILE A 304 16.72 16.35 -4.50
CA ILE A 304 16.87 16.91 -3.16
C ILE A 304 16.96 18.45 -3.15
N LEU A 305 16.44 19.03 -2.08
CA LEU A 305 16.80 20.37 -1.62
C LEU A 305 17.63 20.22 -0.34
N PRO A 306 18.95 20.47 -0.37
CA PRO A 306 19.81 20.27 0.79
C PRO A 306 19.42 21.14 1.98
N GLY A 307 19.45 20.54 3.16
CA GLY A 307 19.27 21.22 4.44
C GLY A 307 20.46 22.08 4.83
N THR A 308 20.28 22.93 5.84
CA THR A 308 21.30 23.87 6.32
C THR A 308 22.01 23.42 7.61
N THR A 309 21.23 23.12 8.64
CA THR A 309 21.75 22.78 9.99
C THR A 309 21.78 21.27 10.25
N HIS A 310 20.90 20.52 9.59
CA HIS A 310 20.78 19.06 9.68
C HIS A 310 20.74 18.44 8.27
N PRO A 311 21.81 18.62 7.45
CA PRO A 311 21.78 18.17 6.05
C PRO A 311 21.73 16.64 5.88
N ASP A 312 22.10 15.88 6.91
CA ASP A 312 22.08 14.42 6.92
C ASP A 312 20.80 13.83 7.55
N GLU A 313 19.81 14.68 7.83
CA GLU A 313 18.47 14.29 8.24
C GLU A 313 17.48 14.62 7.11
N TYR A 314 16.55 13.70 6.84
CA TYR A 314 15.76 13.73 5.62
C TYR A 314 14.27 13.77 5.90
N VAL A 315 13.52 14.50 5.06
CA VAL A 315 12.05 14.46 5.00
C VAL A 315 11.63 14.03 3.60
N LEU A 316 10.83 12.95 3.51
CA LEU A 316 10.48 12.32 2.25
C LEU A 316 9.14 12.86 1.71
N HIS A 317 9.13 13.20 0.41
CA HIS A 317 7.93 13.45 -0.37
C HIS A 317 7.91 12.40 -1.49
N SER A 318 6.87 11.57 -1.55
CA SER A 318 6.76 10.50 -2.55
C SER A 318 5.48 10.57 -3.36
N ALA A 319 5.57 10.12 -4.60
CA ALA A 319 4.47 9.83 -5.51
C ALA A 319 4.99 8.85 -6.57
N HIS A 320 4.11 8.04 -7.17
CA HIS A 320 4.55 7.21 -8.30
C HIS A 320 4.37 7.94 -9.63
N TRP A 321 5.28 7.66 -10.56
CA TRP A 321 5.26 8.26 -11.90
C TRP A 321 4.68 7.34 -12.96
N ASP A 322 4.63 6.03 -12.69
CA ASP A 322 4.13 5.02 -13.63
C ASP A 322 2.60 4.96 -13.67
N HIS A 323 2.10 4.29 -14.70
CA HIS A 323 0.72 3.83 -14.78
C HIS A 323 0.64 2.55 -15.62
N LEU A 324 -0.56 2.15 -16.03
CA LEU A 324 -0.83 0.82 -16.58
C LEU A 324 -0.42 0.64 -18.05
N GLY A 325 -0.03 1.72 -18.76
CA GLY A 325 0.32 1.63 -20.17
C GLY A 325 -0.91 1.37 -21.05
N ARG A 326 -0.90 0.24 -21.75
CA ARG A 326 -2.02 -0.21 -22.58
C ARG A 326 -2.97 -1.10 -21.80
N CYS A 327 -4.25 -0.83 -21.91
CA CYS A 327 -5.31 -1.55 -21.21
C CYS A 327 -6.47 -1.92 -22.14
N THR A 328 -7.57 -2.41 -21.61
CA THR A 328 -8.75 -2.75 -22.44
C THR A 328 -9.34 -1.47 -23.01
N ALA A 329 -9.50 -1.44 -24.33
CA ALA A 329 -10.05 -0.28 -25.03
C ALA A 329 -11.46 0.07 -24.53
N ASN A 330 -11.72 1.35 -24.33
CA ASN A 330 -13.05 1.87 -24.03
C ASN A 330 -13.98 1.86 -25.26
N ALA A 331 -15.20 2.32 -25.10
CA ALA A 331 -16.20 2.35 -26.20
C ALA A 331 -15.80 3.24 -27.39
N ALA A 332 -14.87 4.20 -27.21
CA ALA A 332 -14.34 5.03 -28.27
C ALA A 332 -13.15 4.38 -29.01
N GLY A 333 -12.67 3.24 -28.52
CA GLY A 333 -11.53 2.52 -29.09
C GLY A 333 -10.17 2.99 -28.53
N ASP A 334 -10.17 3.82 -27.51
CA ASP A 334 -8.97 4.23 -26.81
C ASP A 334 -8.52 3.13 -25.85
N ASP A 335 -7.25 2.70 -25.97
CA ASP A 335 -6.63 1.64 -25.18
C ASP A 335 -5.41 2.11 -24.37
N ILE A 336 -5.17 3.44 -24.26
CA ILE A 336 -4.10 3.99 -23.44
C ILE A 336 -4.65 4.38 -22.07
N CYS A 337 -4.18 3.73 -21.02
CA CYS A 337 -4.44 4.15 -19.66
C CYS A 337 -3.48 5.30 -19.29
N ASN A 338 -3.93 6.53 -19.53
CA ASN A 338 -3.09 7.72 -19.35
C ASN A 338 -2.87 8.12 -17.88
N GLY A 339 -3.73 7.69 -16.94
CA GLY A 339 -3.57 7.91 -15.52
C GLY A 339 -3.36 9.38 -15.17
N ALA A 340 -4.33 10.22 -15.52
CA ALA A 340 -4.23 11.65 -15.29
C ALA A 340 -4.38 11.99 -13.81
N ILE A 341 -5.38 11.45 -13.14
CA ILE A 341 -5.55 11.55 -11.70
C ILE A 341 -4.59 10.58 -11.02
N ASP A 342 -4.54 9.33 -11.45
CA ASP A 342 -3.70 8.26 -10.94
C ASP A 342 -2.51 7.96 -11.88
N ASN A 343 -1.27 8.45 -11.68
CA ASN A 343 -0.90 9.42 -10.64
C ASN A 343 -0.05 10.56 -11.24
N ALA A 344 -0.45 11.06 -12.44
CA ALA A 344 0.21 12.24 -12.97
C ALA A 344 0.04 13.46 -12.05
N THR A 345 -1.08 13.54 -11.29
CA THR A 345 -1.32 14.59 -10.30
C THR A 345 -0.34 14.56 -9.13
N GLY A 346 -0.09 13.40 -8.53
CA GLY A 346 0.87 13.26 -7.43
C GLY A 346 2.30 13.52 -7.89
N THR A 347 2.66 13.05 -9.08
CA THR A 347 3.96 13.36 -9.69
C THR A 347 4.11 14.86 -9.97
N ALA A 348 3.06 15.54 -10.47
CA ALA A 348 3.05 16.99 -10.63
C ALA A 348 3.19 17.73 -9.31
N ALA A 349 2.58 17.19 -8.24
CA ALA A 349 2.68 17.74 -6.89
C ALA A 349 4.13 17.73 -6.37
N LEU A 350 4.92 16.68 -6.65
CA LEU A 350 6.35 16.67 -6.31
C LEU A 350 7.08 17.88 -6.90
N VAL A 351 6.82 18.21 -8.18
CA VAL A 351 7.45 19.36 -8.85
C VAL A 351 7.00 20.67 -8.24
N ALA A 352 5.68 20.88 -8.07
CA ALA A 352 5.14 22.13 -7.55
C ALA A 352 5.53 22.37 -6.08
N LEU A 353 5.61 21.33 -5.26
CA LEU A 353 6.09 21.40 -3.88
C LEU A 353 7.59 21.71 -3.83
N ALA A 354 8.40 21.11 -4.71
CA ALA A 354 9.82 21.41 -4.82
C ALA A 354 10.06 22.90 -5.14
N GLU A 355 9.34 23.46 -6.12
CA GLU A 355 9.37 24.89 -6.45
C GLU A 355 9.00 25.76 -5.23
N ALA A 356 7.93 25.41 -4.53
CA ALA A 356 7.47 26.16 -3.35
C ALA A 356 8.49 26.12 -2.20
N HIS A 357 9.04 24.95 -1.89
CA HIS A 357 10.09 24.82 -0.88
C HIS A 357 11.37 25.54 -1.27
N LYS A 358 11.78 25.48 -2.53
CA LYS A 358 12.92 26.22 -3.05
C LYS A 358 12.75 27.72 -2.90
N LYS A 359 11.56 28.23 -3.22
CA LYS A 359 11.22 29.64 -3.11
C LYS A 359 11.15 30.11 -1.65
N ALA A 360 10.73 29.26 -0.72
CA ALA A 360 10.71 29.53 0.70
C ALA A 360 12.11 29.58 1.36
N GLY A 361 13.15 29.15 0.63
CA GLY A 361 14.51 29.04 1.13
C GLY A 361 14.83 27.68 1.74
N ALA A 362 16.11 27.43 1.97
CA ALA A 362 16.58 26.15 2.50
C ALA A 362 16.02 25.89 3.91
N ALA A 363 15.58 24.65 4.16
CA ALA A 363 15.12 24.19 5.47
C ALA A 363 16.30 23.77 6.36
N ALA A 364 16.05 23.46 7.61
CA ALA A 364 17.06 22.89 8.49
C ALA A 364 17.50 21.50 8.02
N ARG A 365 16.54 20.63 7.67
CA ARG A 365 16.75 19.28 7.15
C ARG A 365 16.67 19.25 5.63
N THR A 366 17.28 18.23 5.03
CA THR A 366 17.19 17.97 3.57
C THR A 366 15.80 17.45 3.21
N LEU A 367 15.17 18.08 2.20
CA LEU A 367 13.93 17.60 1.62
C LEU A 367 14.26 16.68 0.43
N VAL A 368 13.67 15.49 0.43
CA VAL A 368 13.81 14.48 -0.62
C VAL A 368 12.50 14.39 -1.41
N PHE A 369 12.58 14.47 -2.73
CA PHE A 369 11.48 14.31 -3.68
C PHE A 369 11.73 13.04 -4.47
N LEU A 370 10.90 12.03 -4.22
CA LEU A 370 11.06 10.69 -4.74
C LEU A 370 9.86 10.33 -5.62
N ALA A 371 10.07 10.30 -6.94
CA ALA A 371 9.09 9.74 -7.86
C ALA A 371 9.44 8.25 -8.08
N VAL A 372 8.59 7.35 -7.58
CA VAL A 372 8.82 5.91 -7.65
C VAL A 372 8.21 5.29 -8.88
N THR A 373 8.77 4.14 -9.29
CA THR A 373 8.30 3.32 -10.41
C THR A 373 7.48 2.14 -9.94
N ALA A 374 6.69 1.55 -10.84
CA ALA A 374 6.05 0.25 -10.68
C ALA A 374 5.20 0.13 -9.40
N GLU A 375 4.51 1.21 -9.03
CA GLU A 375 3.50 1.20 -7.97
C GLU A 375 2.37 0.27 -8.34
N GLU A 376 1.86 0.41 -9.57
CA GLU A 376 0.75 -0.34 -10.16
C GLU A 376 1.00 -1.86 -10.25
N GLN A 377 2.27 -2.26 -10.22
CA GLN A 377 2.68 -3.66 -10.20
C GLN A 377 2.91 -4.19 -8.78
N GLY A 378 2.54 -3.43 -7.75
CA GLY A 378 2.59 -3.82 -6.35
C GLY A 378 3.66 -3.11 -5.53
N LEU A 379 3.74 -1.79 -5.65
CA LEU A 379 4.59 -0.89 -4.86
C LEU A 379 6.10 -1.16 -5.05
N LEU A 380 6.53 -1.65 -6.24
CA LEU A 380 7.86 -2.23 -6.38
C LEU A 380 8.99 -1.22 -6.26
N GLY A 381 8.81 0.01 -6.75
CA GLY A 381 9.81 1.07 -6.67
C GLY A 381 10.02 1.57 -5.25
N SER A 382 8.94 1.81 -4.51
CA SER A 382 8.99 2.20 -3.10
C SER A 382 9.49 1.06 -2.21
N GLU A 383 9.09 -0.18 -2.51
CA GLU A 383 9.57 -1.38 -1.83
C GLU A 383 11.08 -1.55 -2.01
N TYR A 384 11.57 -1.37 -3.24
CA TYR A 384 12.99 -1.42 -3.55
C TYR A 384 13.78 -0.29 -2.86
N TYR A 385 13.25 0.95 -2.90
CA TYR A 385 13.87 2.06 -2.16
C TYR A 385 13.91 1.77 -0.66
N GLY A 386 12.81 1.29 -0.08
CA GLY A 386 12.75 0.96 1.33
C GLY A 386 13.77 -0.12 1.74
N ALA A 387 14.02 -1.11 0.86
CA ALA A 387 15.02 -2.17 1.08
C ALA A 387 16.47 -1.73 0.80
N ASN A 388 16.67 -0.79 -0.14
CA ASN A 388 17.96 -0.28 -0.61
C ASN A 388 17.96 1.25 -0.61
N PRO A 389 17.75 1.91 0.53
CA PRO A 389 17.49 3.34 0.57
C PRO A 389 18.71 4.16 0.14
N VAL A 390 18.48 5.15 -0.75
CA VAL A 390 19.52 6.14 -1.11
C VAL A 390 19.90 6.97 0.11
N PHE A 391 18.91 7.30 0.95
CA PHE A 391 19.11 7.96 2.24
C PHE A 391 18.64 7.03 3.35
N PRO A 392 19.47 6.75 4.38
CA PRO A 392 19.11 5.80 5.43
C PRO A 392 17.76 6.12 6.07
N LEU A 393 16.87 5.12 6.21
CA LEU A 393 15.58 5.33 6.84
C LEU A 393 15.71 5.71 8.33
N SER A 394 16.80 5.30 8.99
CA SER A 394 17.17 5.74 10.34
C SER A 394 17.55 7.23 10.43
N GLN A 395 17.87 7.87 9.33
CA GLN A 395 18.13 9.30 9.22
C GLN A 395 16.97 10.05 8.56
N THR A 396 15.90 9.35 8.18
CA THR A 396 14.69 9.95 7.61
C THR A 396 13.67 10.14 8.73
N VAL A 397 13.27 11.40 8.93
CA VAL A 397 12.41 11.83 10.05
C VAL A 397 10.98 11.34 9.88
N GLY A 398 10.45 11.45 8.67
CA GLY A 398 9.11 11.07 8.27
C GLY A 398 8.87 11.49 6.83
N GLY A 399 7.65 11.35 6.35
CA GLY A 399 7.32 11.79 5.00
C GLY A 399 5.83 11.89 4.72
N VAL A 400 5.55 12.34 3.50
CA VAL A 400 4.20 12.43 2.93
C VAL A 400 4.17 11.68 1.60
N ASN A 401 3.06 11.02 1.32
CA ASN A 401 2.81 10.36 0.04
C ASN A 401 1.62 11.02 -0.66
N MET A 402 1.71 11.19 -1.96
CA MET A 402 0.68 11.81 -2.79
C MET A 402 0.28 10.86 -3.90
N ASP A 403 -0.98 10.50 -3.91
CA ASP A 403 -1.52 9.51 -4.81
C ASP A 403 -2.98 9.86 -5.14
N ALA A 404 -3.29 9.97 -6.43
CA ALA A 404 -4.62 10.25 -6.96
C ALA A 404 -5.30 11.49 -6.34
N LEU A 405 -4.76 12.70 -6.57
CA LEU A 405 -5.32 13.94 -6.02
C LEU A 405 -6.72 14.23 -6.57
N SER A 406 -7.68 14.48 -5.67
CA SER A 406 -9.09 14.63 -6.02
C SER A 406 -9.39 15.90 -6.82
N MET A 407 -10.09 15.76 -7.93
CA MET A 407 -10.59 16.86 -8.77
C MET A 407 -12.05 17.25 -8.44
N ALA A 408 -12.58 16.80 -7.30
CA ALA A 408 -13.98 17.08 -6.91
C ALA A 408 -14.20 18.52 -6.44
N GLY A 409 -13.16 19.31 -6.26
CA GLY A 409 -13.21 20.67 -5.72
C GLY A 409 -12.83 20.75 -4.23
N PRO A 410 -12.91 21.96 -3.62
CA PRO A 410 -12.44 22.16 -2.24
C PRO A 410 -13.37 21.50 -1.23
N ALA A 411 -12.76 20.82 -0.25
CA ALA A 411 -13.47 20.17 0.86
C ALA A 411 -13.16 20.85 2.21
N LYS A 412 -14.07 20.72 3.18
CA LYS A 412 -13.92 21.18 4.56
C LYS A 412 -13.16 20.18 5.43
N ASP A 413 -12.91 19.01 4.89
CA ASP A 413 -12.21 17.91 5.55
C ASP A 413 -11.09 17.35 4.68
N VAL A 414 -10.31 16.45 5.22
CA VAL A 414 -9.44 15.50 4.51
C VAL A 414 -9.67 14.11 5.06
N THR A 415 -9.63 13.10 4.21
CA THR A 415 -9.69 11.70 4.63
C THR A 415 -8.28 11.23 5.01
N VAL A 416 -8.12 10.80 6.26
CA VAL A 416 -6.82 10.34 6.78
C VAL A 416 -6.75 8.83 6.68
N ILE A 417 -5.91 8.34 5.80
CA ILE A 417 -5.68 6.91 5.64
C ILE A 417 -4.61 6.46 6.65
N GLY A 418 -5.01 5.65 7.64
CA GLY A 418 -4.12 5.20 8.70
C GLY A 418 -3.93 6.19 9.86
N GLY A 419 -4.88 7.10 10.08
CA GLY A 419 -4.88 7.98 11.25
C GLY A 419 -4.87 7.20 12.57
N GLY A 420 -4.27 7.77 13.62
CA GLY A 420 -4.14 7.14 14.92
C GLY A 420 -2.96 6.16 15.04
N LYS A 421 -2.03 6.14 14.08
CA LYS A 421 -0.88 5.23 14.08
C LYS A 421 0.42 5.87 14.56
N SER A 422 0.62 7.16 14.33
CA SER A 422 1.88 7.82 14.61
C SER A 422 1.73 9.21 15.23
N THR A 423 2.83 9.75 15.78
CA THR A 423 2.86 11.12 16.29
C THR A 423 2.76 12.17 15.18
N LEU A 424 2.86 11.79 13.90
CA LEU A 424 2.61 12.68 12.76
C LEU A 424 1.16 13.18 12.72
N ASP A 425 0.22 12.51 13.39
CA ASP A 425 -1.16 12.99 13.54
C ASP A 425 -1.23 14.37 14.21
N ALA A 426 -0.29 14.69 15.10
CA ALA A 426 -0.22 16.01 15.72
C ALA A 426 0.21 17.11 14.71
N TYR A 427 1.10 16.78 13.78
CA TYR A 427 1.51 17.68 12.69
C TYR A 427 0.35 17.92 11.74
N LEU A 428 -0.36 16.84 11.39
CA LEU A 428 -1.55 16.92 10.53
C LEU A 428 -2.65 17.76 11.18
N ALA A 429 -2.96 17.52 12.45
CA ALA A 429 -3.96 18.28 13.18
C ALA A 429 -3.62 19.78 13.24
N LYS A 430 -2.33 20.13 13.46
CA LYS A 430 -1.88 21.52 13.44
C LYS A 430 -2.02 22.16 12.06
N ALA A 431 -1.57 21.47 11.01
CA ALA A 431 -1.65 21.97 9.65
C ALA A 431 -3.10 22.19 9.20
N LEU A 432 -4.03 21.27 9.54
CA LEU A 432 -5.44 21.39 9.27
C LEU A 432 -6.12 22.53 10.03
N ALA A 433 -5.75 22.73 11.31
CA ALA A 433 -6.27 23.86 12.09
C ALA A 433 -5.89 25.22 11.49
N GLU A 434 -4.66 25.35 10.95
CA GLU A 434 -4.20 26.56 10.24
C GLU A 434 -4.95 26.77 8.91
N ASP A 435 -5.48 25.71 8.32
CA ASP A 435 -6.21 25.71 7.04
C ASP A 435 -7.73 25.75 7.22
N GLY A 436 -8.20 25.68 8.48
CA GLY A 436 -9.64 25.68 8.81
C GLY A 436 -10.38 24.39 8.39
N ARG A 437 -9.64 23.30 8.18
CA ARG A 437 -10.19 21.98 7.83
C ARG A 437 -10.11 21.00 9.01
N VAL A 438 -10.81 19.89 8.88
CA VAL A 438 -10.81 18.79 9.87
C VAL A 438 -10.36 17.48 9.25
N ALA A 439 -9.76 16.62 10.08
CA ALA A 439 -9.47 15.24 9.69
C ALA A 439 -10.72 14.37 9.84
N THR A 440 -11.02 13.57 8.83
CA THR A 440 -12.02 12.50 8.88
C THR A 440 -11.33 11.15 8.73
N PRO A 441 -11.77 10.11 9.46
CA PRO A 441 -11.18 8.79 9.32
C PRO A 441 -11.55 8.16 7.98
N ASP A 442 -10.74 7.18 7.55
CA ASP A 442 -11.05 6.29 6.42
C ASP A 442 -12.47 5.71 6.58
N PRO A 443 -13.39 5.94 5.62
CA PRO A 443 -14.76 5.43 5.69
C PRO A 443 -14.83 3.90 5.50
N SER A 444 -13.78 3.30 4.93
CA SER A 444 -13.71 1.88 4.58
C SER A 444 -12.44 1.18 5.10
N PRO A 445 -12.14 1.26 6.42
CA PRO A 445 -10.87 0.75 6.97
C PRO A 445 -10.72 -0.77 6.81
N GLN A 446 -11.82 -1.51 6.61
CA GLN A 446 -11.82 -2.95 6.32
C GLN A 446 -11.26 -3.27 4.92
N ALA A 447 -11.24 -2.31 4.00
CA ALA A 447 -10.69 -2.49 2.66
C ALA A 447 -9.15 -2.42 2.63
N GLY A 448 -8.53 -1.95 3.72
CA GLY A 448 -7.08 -1.90 3.89
C GLY A 448 -6.39 -0.95 2.93
N TYR A 449 -6.98 0.20 2.63
CA TYR A 449 -6.38 1.23 1.76
C TYR A 449 -5.01 1.69 2.22
N TYR A 450 -4.77 1.70 3.54
CA TYR A 450 -3.46 2.02 4.11
C TYR A 450 -2.31 1.17 3.55
N TYR A 451 -2.59 -0.02 3.04
CA TYR A 451 -1.59 -0.97 2.53
C TYR A 451 -1.52 -1.02 1.00
N ARG A 452 -2.08 -0.02 0.30
CA ARG A 452 -2.24 -0.04 -1.15
C ARG A 452 -1.52 1.07 -1.89
N SER A 453 -0.77 1.94 -1.19
CA SER A 453 0.04 2.97 -1.81
C SER A 453 1.44 3.02 -1.19
N ASP A 454 2.36 3.73 -1.82
CA ASP A 454 3.81 3.72 -1.61
C ASP A 454 4.27 4.05 -0.17
N HIS A 455 3.50 4.86 0.58
CA HIS A 455 3.81 5.16 1.99
C HIS A 455 3.97 3.88 2.82
N PHE A 456 3.25 2.83 2.46
CA PHE A 456 3.28 1.56 3.18
C PHE A 456 4.64 0.86 3.08
N SER A 457 5.30 0.93 1.94
CA SER A 457 6.64 0.36 1.75
C SER A 457 7.69 0.93 2.71
N PHE A 458 7.53 2.20 3.08
CA PHE A 458 8.36 2.86 4.08
C PHE A 458 7.88 2.56 5.51
N ALA A 459 6.55 2.58 5.73
CA ALA A 459 5.94 2.30 7.02
C ALA A 459 6.32 0.92 7.56
N LYS A 460 6.25 -0.12 6.75
CA LYS A 460 6.63 -1.49 7.15
C LYS A 460 8.12 -1.65 7.47
N ARG A 461 8.95 -0.65 7.15
CA ARG A 461 10.36 -0.55 7.56
C ARG A 461 10.59 0.46 8.69
N GLY A 462 9.51 0.89 9.34
CA GLY A 462 9.53 1.72 10.52
C GLY A 462 9.46 3.22 10.27
N LEU A 463 9.50 3.71 9.03
CA LEU A 463 9.42 5.15 8.76
C LEU A 463 7.98 5.66 8.87
N PRO A 464 7.64 6.60 9.78
CA PRO A 464 6.33 7.19 9.82
C PRO A 464 6.04 8.01 8.56
N MET A 465 4.88 7.77 7.95
CA MET A 465 4.43 8.47 6.74
C MET A 465 3.00 8.97 6.94
N ILE A 466 2.68 10.11 6.34
CA ILE A 466 1.32 10.62 6.21
C ILE A 466 0.81 10.30 4.81
N TYR A 467 -0.39 9.73 4.77
CA TYR A 467 -1.18 9.58 3.56
C TYR A 467 -2.59 10.10 3.82
N VAL A 468 -2.97 11.12 3.08
CA VAL A 468 -4.32 11.71 3.11
C VAL A 468 -4.88 11.76 1.71
N GLU A 469 -6.19 11.61 1.61
CA GLU A 469 -6.95 11.83 0.38
C GLU A 469 -7.77 13.11 0.50
N GLY A 470 -8.18 13.68 -0.62
CA GLY A 470 -9.09 14.81 -0.65
C GLY A 470 -10.39 14.48 0.11
N GLY A 471 -10.89 15.45 0.87
CA GLY A 471 -12.08 15.27 1.69
C GLY A 471 -13.35 15.10 0.86
N GLU A 472 -14.35 14.48 1.47
CA GLU A 472 -15.66 14.26 0.86
C GLU A 472 -16.72 15.31 1.27
N ASP A 473 -16.50 16.10 2.34
CA ASP A 473 -17.42 17.22 2.67
C ASP A 473 -17.07 18.46 1.84
N LEU A 474 -17.43 18.41 0.56
CA LEU A 474 -17.16 19.51 -0.37
C LEU A 474 -17.78 20.83 0.11
N VAL A 475 -17.10 21.93 -0.14
CA VAL A 475 -17.63 23.28 0.13
C VAL A 475 -18.93 23.50 -0.62
N THR A 476 -19.02 23.00 -1.86
CA THR A 476 -20.25 23.03 -2.68
C THR A 476 -20.85 21.63 -2.78
N GLY A 477 -22.05 21.45 -2.27
CA GLY A 477 -22.79 20.18 -2.34
C GLY A 477 -22.54 19.22 -1.16
N GLY A 478 -21.58 19.52 -0.29
CA GLY A 478 -21.32 18.74 0.93
C GLY A 478 -20.87 17.30 0.65
N ARG A 479 -21.01 16.46 1.67
CA ARG A 479 -20.56 15.05 1.65
C ARG A 479 -21.20 14.22 0.52
N THR A 480 -22.50 14.39 0.28
CA THR A 480 -23.18 13.65 -0.80
C THR A 480 -22.56 13.93 -2.17
N ALA A 481 -22.13 15.17 -2.44
CA ALA A 481 -21.49 15.50 -3.71
C ALA A 481 -20.08 14.91 -3.81
N GLY A 482 -19.31 14.90 -2.70
CA GLY A 482 -17.98 14.31 -2.65
C GLY A 482 -18.03 12.78 -2.83
N GLU A 483 -18.87 12.09 -2.07
CA GLU A 483 -19.09 10.65 -2.21
C GLU A 483 -19.49 10.27 -3.65
N ALA A 484 -20.38 11.06 -4.28
CA ALA A 484 -20.77 10.83 -5.67
C ALA A 484 -19.64 11.08 -6.66
N ALA A 485 -18.76 12.06 -6.41
CA ALA A 485 -17.59 12.33 -7.26
C ALA A 485 -16.56 11.20 -7.15
N SER A 486 -16.25 10.76 -5.92
CA SER A 486 -15.34 9.63 -5.65
C SER A 486 -15.86 8.33 -6.26
N ALA A 487 -17.16 8.04 -6.12
CA ALA A 487 -17.78 6.87 -6.72
C ALA A 487 -17.69 6.92 -8.26
N ARG A 488 -18.02 8.07 -8.85
CA ARG A 488 -17.96 8.25 -10.31
C ARG A 488 -16.53 7.98 -10.83
N TYR A 489 -15.51 8.56 -10.22
CA TYR A 489 -14.12 8.33 -10.64
C TYR A 489 -13.77 6.84 -10.56
N ARG A 490 -14.03 6.18 -9.44
CA ARG A 490 -13.79 4.73 -9.26
C ARG A 490 -14.50 3.86 -10.27
N ASP A 491 -15.75 4.20 -10.60
CA ASP A 491 -16.62 3.35 -11.41
C ASP A 491 -16.40 3.56 -12.91
N THR A 492 -15.83 4.71 -13.34
CA THR A 492 -15.77 5.07 -14.76
C THR A 492 -14.37 5.36 -15.30
N ALA A 493 -13.41 5.76 -14.46
CA ALA A 493 -12.10 6.21 -14.92
C ALA A 493 -10.93 5.45 -14.30
N TYR A 494 -11.00 5.18 -13.01
CA TYR A 494 -9.91 4.56 -12.25
C TYR A 494 -9.41 3.26 -12.90
N HIS A 495 -8.12 3.18 -13.19
CA HIS A 495 -7.46 2.08 -13.89
C HIS A 495 -8.04 1.77 -15.28
N GLY A 496 -8.53 2.80 -15.95
CA GLY A 496 -9.09 2.71 -17.29
C GLY A 496 -8.64 3.84 -18.22
N PRO A 497 -8.95 3.72 -19.54
CA PRO A 497 -8.57 4.75 -20.51
C PRO A 497 -9.34 6.07 -20.34
N ASP A 498 -10.35 6.11 -19.50
CA ASP A 498 -11.13 7.33 -19.23
C ASP A 498 -10.50 8.21 -18.12
N ASP A 499 -9.36 7.81 -17.51
CA ASP A 499 -8.58 8.67 -16.62
C ASP A 499 -7.70 9.65 -17.43
N GLU A 500 -8.37 10.62 -18.04
CA GLU A 500 -7.83 11.61 -18.94
C GLU A 500 -7.78 13.01 -18.34
N TYR A 501 -6.83 13.83 -18.77
CA TYR A 501 -6.76 15.23 -18.38
C TYR A 501 -7.94 16.04 -18.92
N ASP A 502 -8.74 16.64 -18.02
CA ASP A 502 -9.79 17.59 -18.40
C ASP A 502 -9.37 19.04 -18.08
N PRO A 503 -9.27 19.92 -19.10
CA PRO A 503 -8.90 21.33 -18.88
C PRO A 503 -9.92 22.10 -18.04
N ASN A 504 -11.13 21.56 -17.83
CA ASN A 504 -12.18 22.15 -17.04
C ASN A 504 -12.19 21.72 -15.56
N TRP A 505 -11.26 20.89 -15.12
CA TRP A 505 -11.16 20.47 -13.72
C TRP A 505 -11.11 21.65 -12.74
N ASP A 506 -11.77 21.51 -11.61
CA ASP A 506 -11.67 22.47 -10.50
C ASP A 506 -10.44 22.14 -9.63
N TRP A 507 -9.35 22.83 -9.92
CA TRP A 507 -8.08 22.65 -9.20
C TRP A 507 -8.05 23.32 -7.82
N SER A 508 -9.13 23.98 -7.39
CA SER A 508 -9.11 24.68 -6.09
C SER A 508 -9.01 23.72 -4.90
N GLY A 509 -9.55 22.50 -5.01
CA GLY A 509 -9.37 21.43 -4.02
C GLY A 509 -7.91 21.01 -3.92
N VAL A 510 -7.28 20.68 -5.05
CA VAL A 510 -5.86 20.32 -5.11
C VAL A 510 -4.96 21.43 -4.57
N ALA A 511 -5.28 22.69 -4.84
CA ALA A 511 -4.51 23.82 -4.30
C ALA A 511 -4.54 23.85 -2.76
N HIS A 512 -5.67 23.51 -2.13
CA HIS A 512 -5.78 23.39 -0.68
C HIS A 512 -4.97 22.18 -0.16
N ASP A 513 -5.06 21.02 -0.81
CA ASP A 513 -4.36 19.82 -0.39
C ASP A 513 -2.84 19.98 -0.51
N LEU A 514 -2.37 20.66 -1.54
CA LEU A 514 -0.94 20.96 -1.69
C LEU A 514 -0.42 21.91 -0.60
N GLN A 515 -1.23 22.85 -0.10
CA GLN A 515 -0.85 23.68 1.05
C GLN A 515 -0.64 22.81 2.29
N LEU A 516 -1.51 21.81 2.50
CA LEU A 516 -1.37 20.85 3.59
C LEU A 516 -0.06 20.06 3.48
N TYR A 517 0.22 19.46 2.33
CA TYR A 517 1.46 18.71 2.09
C TYR A 517 2.70 19.59 2.23
N TYR A 518 2.67 20.82 1.72
CA TYR A 518 3.75 21.77 1.90
C TYR A 518 4.03 22.05 3.37
N ARG A 519 2.99 22.35 4.17
CA ARG A 519 3.12 22.63 5.61
C ARG A 519 3.68 21.43 6.37
N LEU A 520 3.16 20.22 6.10
CA LEU A 520 3.64 18.99 6.73
C LEU A 520 5.12 18.75 6.45
N GLY A 521 5.53 18.83 5.19
CA GLY A 521 6.93 18.68 4.80
C GLY A 521 7.82 19.73 5.48
N ARG A 522 7.39 20.98 5.51
CA ARG A 522 8.16 22.06 6.12
C ARG A 522 8.22 21.97 7.64
N MET A 523 7.12 21.62 8.31
CA MET A 523 7.10 21.39 9.76
C MET A 523 8.09 20.30 10.17
N MET A 524 8.11 19.16 9.47
CA MET A 524 9.08 18.08 9.70
C MET A 524 10.51 18.52 9.42
N ALA A 525 10.72 19.40 8.44
CA ALA A 525 12.05 19.85 8.08
C ALA A 525 12.63 20.93 9.01
N GLU A 526 11.80 21.63 9.78
CA GLU A 526 12.23 22.71 10.69
C GLU A 526 12.18 22.34 12.18
N THR A 527 11.52 21.24 12.54
CA THR A 527 11.48 20.77 13.93
C THR A 527 12.77 20.02 14.30
N SER A 528 13.08 19.94 15.59
CA SER A 528 14.10 19.02 16.13
C SER A 528 13.50 17.66 16.51
N ASP A 529 12.17 17.51 16.48
CA ASP A 529 11.48 16.28 16.87
C ASP A 529 11.67 15.17 15.83
N TRP A 530 11.60 13.94 16.33
CA TRP A 530 11.59 12.72 15.53
C TRP A 530 10.26 11.99 15.72
N PRO A 531 9.31 12.14 14.78
CA PRO A 531 8.06 11.41 14.81
C PRO A 531 8.26 9.90 14.90
N ASN A 532 7.38 9.22 15.65
CA ASN A 532 7.43 7.80 15.82
C ASN A 532 6.01 7.21 15.82
N TRP A 533 5.91 5.91 15.67
CA TRP A 533 4.67 5.15 15.79
C TRP A 533 4.15 5.17 17.24
N LEU A 534 2.84 5.12 17.41
CA LEU A 534 2.25 5.06 18.74
C LEU A 534 2.52 3.70 19.41
N PRO A 535 2.53 3.64 20.75
CA PRO A 535 2.70 2.37 21.47
C PRO A 535 1.65 1.33 21.05
N GLY A 536 2.09 0.12 20.68
CA GLY A 536 1.23 -0.97 20.22
C GLY A 536 1.00 -1.02 18.71
N ASP A 537 1.50 -0.04 17.94
CA ASP A 537 1.50 -0.13 16.49
C ASP A 537 2.50 -1.17 15.99
N GLU A 538 2.14 -1.90 14.93
CA GLU A 538 2.92 -3.01 14.37
C GLU A 538 4.29 -2.58 13.82
N PHE A 539 4.47 -1.30 13.47
CA PHE A 539 5.72 -0.77 12.90
C PHE A 539 6.64 -0.13 13.95
N ARG A 540 6.13 0.09 15.17
CA ARG A 540 6.86 0.78 16.25
C ARG A 540 8.18 0.10 16.56
N ARG A 541 8.18 -1.22 16.75
CA ARG A 541 9.37 -1.98 17.10
C ARG A 541 10.47 -1.85 16.04
N ILE A 542 10.10 -1.85 14.76
CA ILE A 542 11.05 -1.74 13.65
C ILE A 542 11.74 -0.37 13.68
N ARG A 543 10.98 0.71 13.97
CA ARG A 543 11.53 2.05 14.10
C ARG A 543 12.50 2.15 15.29
N ASP A 544 12.08 1.67 16.44
CA ASP A 544 12.89 1.72 17.67
C ASP A 544 14.20 0.91 17.52
N GLU A 545 14.18 -0.22 16.83
CA GLU A 545 15.37 -1.02 16.52
C GLU A 545 16.32 -0.31 15.52
N SER A 546 15.76 0.34 14.50
CA SER A 546 16.56 1.04 13.48
C SER A 546 17.21 2.32 13.99
N CYS A 547 16.57 2.99 14.94
CA CYS A 547 17.03 4.24 15.55
C CYS A 547 17.92 4.03 16.78
N GLY A 548 18.07 2.80 17.24
CA GLY A 548 18.83 2.41 18.42
C GLY A 548 18.12 2.71 19.75
N PRO A 549 18.60 2.11 20.86
CA PRO A 549 17.92 2.14 22.17
C PRO A 549 17.89 3.52 22.85
N ALA A 550 18.59 4.52 22.33
CA ALA A 550 18.63 5.88 22.88
C ALA A 550 17.63 6.86 22.24
N GLY A 551 16.75 6.37 21.35
CA GLY A 551 15.82 7.27 20.62
C GLY A 551 16.56 8.28 19.74
N GLY A 552 17.70 7.90 19.23
CA GLY A 552 18.61 8.77 18.51
C GLY A 552 18.37 8.80 17.00
N CYS A 553 17.10 8.67 16.61
CA CYS A 553 16.74 9.22 15.33
C CYS A 553 16.60 10.70 15.52
#